data_2fc8e2215f8c464b4a8abf4a4ae6ee9c
#
_entry.id   2fc8e2215f8c464b4a8abf4a4ae6ee9c
#
_cell.length_a   1.000
_cell.length_b   1.000
_cell.length_c   1.000
_cell.angle_alpha   90.00
_cell.angle_beta   90.00
_cell.angle_gamma   90.00
#
_symmetry.space_group_name_H-M   'P 1'
#
loop_
_entity.id
_entity.type
_entity.pdbx_description
1 polymer ?
#
loop_
_entity_poly.entity_id
_entity_poly.type
_entity_poly.pdbx_seq_one_letter_code
_entity_poly.pdbx_strand_id
1 'polypeptide(L)'
;MAALAVRYFDNDSRIVDACCGTGQLTRALIAEGVHPSAIIGFDMDGDMIAIYERLYPTVDAMQMRFEDRDFRGENIIANPPFETAECIFFFDWLTKVQRSGDYAVLLLPHGFIDKQRPKTVQETIRHFIIHHRAPMQELFLRTNCRAEIVVLERL
;
A
#
# COMPACT_ATOMS: atom_id res chain seq x y z
N MET A 1 -6.39 7.13 4.52
CA MET A 1 -5.06 6.55 4.24
C MET A 1 -4.01 7.62 3.97
N ALA A 2 -4.17 8.50 2.98
CA ALA A 2 -3.16 9.51 2.65
C ALA A 2 -2.78 10.42 3.83
N ALA A 3 -3.74 10.96 4.58
CA ALA A 3 -3.47 11.75 5.78
C ALA A 3 -2.68 11.00 6.87
N LEU A 4 -2.81 9.69 6.96
CA LEU A 4 -1.96 8.85 7.80
C LEU A 4 -0.57 8.69 7.18
N ALA A 5 -0.48 8.46 5.88
CA ALA A 5 0.79 8.31 5.19
C ALA A 5 1.69 9.53 5.41
N VAL A 6 1.18 10.75 5.18
CA VAL A 6 1.98 11.98 5.37
C VAL A 6 2.38 12.25 6.84
N ARG A 7 1.76 11.58 7.82
CA ARG A 7 2.16 11.70 9.23
C ARG A 7 3.30 10.78 9.62
N TYR A 8 3.43 9.64 8.93
CA TYR A 8 4.41 8.60 9.26
C TYR A 8 5.55 8.56 8.26
N PHE A 9 5.30 8.92 7.00
CA PHE A 9 6.32 8.87 5.97
C PHE A 9 7.32 10.02 6.11
N ASP A 10 8.58 9.72 5.92
CA ASP A 10 9.63 10.73 5.82
C ASP A 10 9.42 11.56 4.56
N ASN A 11 9.53 12.90 4.70
CA ASN A 11 9.36 13.84 3.59
C ASN A 11 10.44 13.72 2.49
N ASP A 12 11.59 13.15 2.82
CA ASP A 12 12.70 12.96 1.89
C ASP A 12 12.63 11.63 1.12
N SER A 13 11.75 10.71 1.53
CA SER A 13 11.58 9.40 0.90
C SER A 13 10.52 9.43 -0.20
N ARG A 14 10.76 8.67 -1.26
CA ARG A 14 9.72 8.43 -2.28
C ARG A 14 8.61 7.57 -1.69
N ILE A 15 7.40 7.78 -2.21
CA ILE A 15 6.20 7.02 -1.83
C ILE A 15 5.78 6.13 -2.99
N VAL A 16 5.68 4.85 -2.73
CA VAL A 16 5.22 3.86 -3.69
C VAL A 16 3.73 3.61 -3.48
N ASP A 17 2.90 3.98 -4.46
CA ASP A 17 1.48 3.59 -4.54
C ASP A 17 1.40 2.22 -5.23
N ALA A 18 1.44 1.17 -4.41
CA ALA A 18 1.46 -0.22 -4.87
C ALA A 18 0.05 -0.72 -5.17
N CYS A 19 -0.14 -1.38 -6.31
CA CYS A 19 -1.46 -1.75 -6.85
C CYS A 19 -2.32 -0.49 -7.03
N CYS A 20 -1.78 0.51 -7.73
CA CYS A 20 -2.31 1.87 -7.76
C CYS A 20 -3.66 1.98 -8.50
N GLY A 21 -4.01 0.99 -9.36
CA GLY A 21 -5.19 1.07 -10.21
C GLY A 21 -5.23 2.37 -11.01
N THR A 22 -6.31 3.13 -10.91
CA THR A 22 -6.44 4.44 -11.56
C THR A 22 -5.93 5.62 -10.71
N GLY A 23 -5.21 5.37 -9.60
CA GLY A 23 -4.53 6.39 -8.80
C GLY A 23 -5.38 7.08 -7.74
N GLN A 24 -6.31 6.40 -7.10
CA GLN A 24 -7.12 6.99 -6.03
C GLN A 24 -6.27 7.41 -4.82
N LEU A 25 -5.30 6.58 -4.42
CA LEU A 25 -4.39 6.90 -3.33
C LEU A 25 -3.40 7.99 -3.73
N THR A 26 -2.85 7.94 -4.94
CA THR A 26 -2.03 9.02 -5.52
C THR A 26 -2.75 10.36 -5.48
N ARG A 27 -4.02 10.41 -5.92
CA ARG A 27 -4.83 11.64 -5.86
C ARG A 27 -4.94 12.16 -4.43
N ALA A 28 -5.18 11.27 -3.49
CA ALA A 28 -5.31 11.64 -2.09
C ALA A 28 -3.97 12.13 -1.49
N LEU A 29 -2.83 11.52 -1.85
CA LEU A 29 -1.50 11.99 -1.45
C LEU A 29 -1.20 13.40 -1.97
N ILE A 30 -1.49 13.66 -3.24
CA ILE A 30 -1.33 14.99 -3.84
C ILE A 30 -2.21 16.02 -3.13
N ALA A 31 -3.44 15.66 -2.77
CA ALA A 31 -4.35 16.53 -2.01
C ALA A 31 -3.84 16.83 -0.58
N GLU A 32 -3.06 15.93 0.02
CA GLU A 32 -2.38 16.14 1.31
C GLU A 32 -1.03 16.88 1.16
N GLY A 33 -0.69 17.34 -0.05
CA GLY A 33 0.49 18.16 -0.31
C GLY A 33 1.75 17.39 -0.75
N VAL A 34 1.66 16.09 -0.99
CA VAL A 34 2.79 15.33 -1.53
C VAL A 34 3.07 15.76 -2.97
N HIS A 35 4.33 16.09 -3.25
CA HIS A 35 4.70 16.48 -4.61
C HIS A 35 4.62 15.28 -5.56
N PRO A 36 4.01 15.42 -6.77
CA PRO A 36 3.84 14.31 -7.70
C PRO A 36 5.13 13.53 -8.03
N SER A 37 6.26 14.22 -8.16
CA SER A 37 7.57 13.59 -8.47
C SER A 37 8.11 12.72 -7.31
N ALA A 38 7.56 12.83 -6.12
CA ALA A 38 7.89 11.96 -5.00
C ALA A 38 7.09 10.65 -5.00
N ILE A 39 6.11 10.50 -5.92
CA ILE A 39 5.24 9.35 -5.98
C ILE A 39 5.63 8.45 -7.15
N ILE A 40 5.58 7.14 -6.93
CA ILE A 40 5.70 6.11 -7.96
C ILE A 40 4.43 5.24 -7.88
N GLY A 41 3.67 5.16 -8.97
CA GLY A 41 2.55 4.25 -9.09
C GLY A 41 2.91 2.99 -9.86
N PHE A 42 2.45 1.82 -9.42
CA PHE A 42 2.51 0.65 -10.26
C PHE A 42 1.28 -0.26 -10.10
N ASP A 43 0.92 -0.90 -11.19
CA ASP A 43 -0.13 -1.92 -11.23
C ASP A 43 0.21 -2.97 -12.30
N MET A 44 -0.27 -4.19 -12.14
CA MET A 44 -0.11 -5.22 -13.17
C MET A 44 -1.02 -5.02 -14.38
N ASP A 45 -2.12 -4.30 -14.21
CA ASP A 45 -3.11 -4.03 -15.24
C ASP A 45 -2.68 -2.81 -16.08
N GLY A 46 -2.33 -3.07 -17.33
CA GLY A 46 -1.89 -2.02 -18.27
C GLY A 46 -2.98 -1.00 -18.62
N ASP A 47 -4.26 -1.40 -18.62
CA ASP A 47 -5.37 -0.47 -18.87
C ASP A 47 -5.51 0.52 -17.71
N MET A 48 -5.30 0.06 -16.47
CA MET A 48 -5.26 0.92 -15.29
C MET A 48 -4.10 1.90 -15.35
N ILE A 49 -2.90 1.44 -15.71
CA ILE A 49 -1.72 2.30 -15.87
C ILE A 49 -1.94 3.34 -16.98
N ALA A 50 -2.53 2.96 -18.13
CA ALA A 50 -2.83 3.92 -19.18
C ALA A 50 -3.79 5.03 -18.75
N ILE A 51 -4.74 4.72 -17.87
CA ILE A 51 -5.63 5.72 -17.25
C ILE A 51 -4.85 6.56 -16.23
N TYR A 52 -4.04 5.92 -15.40
CA TYR A 52 -3.23 6.57 -14.38
C TYR A 52 -2.29 7.62 -14.99
N GLU A 53 -1.53 7.29 -16.03
CA GLU A 53 -0.62 8.19 -16.74
C GLU A 53 -1.33 9.43 -17.31
N ARG A 54 -2.56 9.26 -17.82
CA ARG A 54 -3.37 10.38 -18.31
C ARG A 54 -3.83 11.32 -17.21
N LEU A 55 -4.14 10.76 -16.04
CA LEU A 55 -4.61 11.54 -14.89
C LEU A 55 -3.46 12.22 -14.14
N TYR A 56 -2.28 11.60 -14.13
CA TYR A 56 -1.11 12.06 -13.36
C TYR A 56 0.16 12.06 -14.21
N PRO A 57 0.24 12.92 -15.24
CA PRO A 57 1.34 12.89 -16.22
C PRO A 57 2.72 13.25 -15.64
N THR A 58 2.78 13.73 -14.40
CA THR A 58 4.02 14.09 -13.68
C THR A 58 4.40 13.08 -12.59
N VAL A 59 3.65 12.01 -12.45
CA VAL A 59 3.95 10.90 -11.54
C VAL A 59 4.59 9.76 -12.34
N ASP A 60 5.63 9.15 -11.79
CA ASP A 60 6.21 7.96 -12.40
C ASP A 60 5.22 6.79 -12.31
N ALA A 61 4.88 6.19 -13.44
CA ALA A 61 3.96 5.05 -13.50
C ALA A 61 4.61 3.86 -14.21
N MET A 62 4.29 2.65 -13.75
CA MET A 62 4.87 1.42 -14.30
C MET A 62 3.83 0.30 -14.35
N GLN A 63 3.71 -0.34 -15.52
CA GLN A 63 3.00 -1.60 -15.60
C GLN A 63 3.93 -2.72 -15.14
N MET A 64 3.66 -3.27 -13.96
CA MET A 64 4.47 -4.35 -13.40
C MET A 64 3.75 -5.06 -12.26
N ARG A 65 4.15 -6.28 -11.98
CA ARG A 65 3.77 -6.98 -10.75
C ARG A 65 4.63 -6.47 -9.60
N PHE A 66 4.10 -6.47 -8.37
CA PHE A 66 4.83 -5.94 -7.22
C PHE A 66 6.12 -6.73 -6.91
N GLU A 67 6.17 -8.03 -7.22
CA GLU A 67 7.35 -8.88 -7.02
C GLU A 67 8.50 -8.65 -8.02
N ASP A 68 8.24 -7.94 -9.13
CA ASP A 68 9.23 -7.78 -10.21
C ASP A 68 10.24 -6.66 -9.94
N ARG A 69 10.02 -5.84 -8.91
CA ARG A 69 10.91 -4.75 -8.56
C ARG A 69 11.23 -4.70 -7.07
N ASP A 70 12.45 -4.29 -6.82
CA ASP A 70 12.96 -4.00 -5.50
C ASP A 70 12.75 -2.50 -5.18
N PHE A 71 11.86 -2.21 -4.25
CA PHE A 71 11.56 -0.86 -3.75
C PHE A 71 12.19 -0.63 -2.38
N ARG A 72 13.47 -0.97 -2.23
CA ARG A 72 14.16 -0.87 -0.94
C ARG A 72 14.31 0.55 -0.44
N GLY A 73 13.90 0.77 0.79
CA GLY A 73 14.04 2.06 1.48
C GLY A 73 13.02 3.09 1.01
N GLU A 74 11.87 2.66 0.50
CA GLU A 74 10.78 3.52 0.10
C GLU A 74 9.54 3.25 0.97
N ASN A 75 8.80 4.31 1.30
CA ASN A 75 7.53 4.17 2.00
C ASN A 75 6.46 3.64 1.04
N ILE A 76 5.59 2.76 1.52
CA ILE A 76 4.58 2.10 0.69
C ILE A 76 3.18 2.48 1.15
N ILE A 77 2.34 2.92 0.23
CA ILE A 77 0.89 2.98 0.41
C ILE A 77 0.24 2.00 -0.56
N ALA A 78 -0.72 1.20 -0.09
CA ALA A 78 -1.34 0.21 -0.97
C ALA A 78 -2.78 -0.12 -0.59
N ASN A 79 -3.54 -0.44 -1.64
CA ASN A 79 -4.81 -1.16 -1.56
C ASN A 79 -4.62 -2.50 -2.31
N PRO A 80 -3.93 -3.48 -1.70
CA PRO A 80 -3.65 -4.74 -2.36
C PRO A 80 -4.93 -5.52 -2.66
N PRO A 81 -4.89 -6.52 -3.56
CA PRO A 81 -6.03 -7.39 -3.80
C PRO A 81 -6.52 -8.04 -2.51
N PHE A 82 -7.85 -8.12 -2.32
CA PHE A 82 -8.47 -8.62 -1.08
C PHE A 82 -8.57 -10.14 -1.00
N GLU A 83 -8.16 -10.86 -2.04
CA GLU A 83 -8.02 -12.32 -1.97
C GLU A 83 -6.95 -12.73 -0.96
N THR A 84 -7.29 -13.67 -0.09
CA THR A 84 -6.44 -14.05 1.04
C THR A 84 -5.03 -14.47 0.60
N ALA A 85 -4.93 -15.25 -0.48
CA ALA A 85 -3.63 -15.72 -0.98
C ALA A 85 -2.76 -14.56 -1.50
N GLU A 86 -3.36 -13.64 -2.23
CA GLU A 86 -2.68 -12.47 -2.78
C GLU A 86 -2.27 -11.49 -1.69
N CYS A 87 -3.13 -11.27 -0.70
CA CYS A 87 -2.78 -10.47 0.48
C CYS A 87 -1.58 -11.07 1.24
N ILE A 88 -1.56 -12.38 1.46
CA ILE A 88 -0.42 -13.06 2.12
C ILE A 88 0.85 -12.87 1.31
N PHE A 89 0.77 -13.03 -0.01
CA PHE A 89 1.89 -12.87 -0.90
C PHE A 89 2.42 -11.42 -0.93
N PHE A 90 1.52 -10.45 -0.91
CA PHE A 90 1.87 -9.04 -0.77
C PHE A 90 2.62 -8.73 0.54
N PHE A 91 2.17 -9.31 1.67
CA PHE A 91 2.87 -9.17 2.95
C PHE A 91 4.27 -9.79 2.94
N ASP A 92 4.43 -10.96 2.33
CA ASP A 92 5.74 -11.60 2.19
C ASP A 92 6.69 -10.76 1.33
N TRP A 93 6.18 -10.20 0.23
CA TRP A 93 6.92 -9.24 -0.58
C TRP A 93 7.32 -7.99 0.23
N LEU A 94 6.39 -7.42 0.99
CA LEU A 94 6.65 -6.24 1.81
C LEU A 94 7.84 -6.44 2.77
N THR A 95 7.96 -7.62 3.38
CA THR A 95 9.11 -7.94 4.26
C THR A 95 10.45 -7.99 3.53
N LYS A 96 10.44 -8.25 2.24
CA LYS A 96 11.66 -8.35 1.41
C LYS A 96 12.15 -7.00 0.91
N VAL A 97 11.22 -6.07 0.66
CA VAL A 97 11.56 -4.77 0.06
C VAL A 97 11.75 -3.65 1.08
N GLN A 98 11.07 -3.70 2.23
CA GLN A 98 11.22 -2.70 3.26
C GLN A 98 12.45 -2.93 4.14
N ARG A 99 13.11 -1.84 4.50
CA ARG A 99 14.22 -1.79 5.47
C ARG A 99 13.69 -1.41 6.84
N SER A 100 14.49 -1.65 7.88
CA SER A 100 14.19 -1.17 9.24
C SER A 100 13.94 0.34 9.22
N GLY A 101 12.81 0.75 9.79
CA GLY A 101 12.33 2.14 9.83
C GLY A 101 11.46 2.58 8.65
N ASP A 102 11.34 1.79 7.57
CA ASP A 102 10.39 2.10 6.47
C ASP A 102 8.94 1.85 6.93
N TYR A 103 8.04 2.67 6.42
CA TYR A 103 6.62 2.58 6.74
C TYR A 103 5.77 2.04 5.58
N ALA A 104 4.70 1.33 5.94
CA ALA A 104 3.63 0.96 5.02
C ALA A 104 2.26 1.37 5.56
N VAL A 105 1.43 1.98 4.72
CA VAL A 105 0.01 2.27 5.01
C VAL A 105 -0.86 1.43 4.09
N LEU A 106 -1.53 0.45 4.66
CA LEU A 106 -2.25 -0.57 3.91
C LEU A 106 -3.75 -0.52 4.18
N LEU A 107 -4.54 -0.78 3.14
CA LEU A 107 -5.95 -1.11 3.25
C LEU A 107 -6.11 -2.61 3.16
N LEU A 108 -6.59 -3.24 4.22
CA LEU A 108 -6.68 -4.69 4.33
C LEU A 108 -8.12 -5.14 4.60
N PRO A 109 -8.49 -6.37 4.26
CA PRO A 109 -9.74 -6.95 4.74
C PRO A 109 -9.80 -6.93 6.28
N HIS A 110 -10.95 -6.51 6.84
CA HIS A 110 -11.09 -6.38 8.29
C HIS A 110 -10.80 -7.68 9.04
N GLY A 111 -9.91 -7.60 10.00
CA GLY A 111 -9.44 -8.74 10.78
C GLY A 111 -8.48 -9.67 10.02
N PHE A 112 -7.93 -9.25 8.89
CA PHE A 112 -6.98 -10.05 8.10
C PHE A 112 -5.80 -10.48 8.96
N ILE A 113 -5.20 -9.56 9.71
CA ILE A 113 -4.05 -9.84 10.58
C ILE A 113 -4.38 -10.87 11.68
N ASP A 114 -5.60 -10.82 12.23
CA ASP A 114 -5.99 -11.68 13.35
C ASP A 114 -6.51 -13.06 12.93
N LYS A 115 -7.13 -13.15 11.75
CA LYS A 115 -7.83 -14.35 11.29
C LYS A 115 -6.93 -15.37 10.62
N GLN A 116 -5.73 -14.96 10.20
CA GLN A 116 -4.82 -15.85 9.51
C GLN A 116 -4.16 -16.85 10.45
N ARG A 117 -3.93 -18.08 9.96
CA ARG A 117 -3.26 -19.11 10.73
C ARG A 117 -1.83 -18.70 11.12
N PRO A 118 -1.35 -19.09 12.32
CA PRO A 118 -0.06 -18.62 12.87
C PRO A 118 1.15 -18.71 11.95
N LYS A 119 1.16 -19.69 11.01
CA LYS A 119 2.33 -19.96 10.16
C LYS A 119 2.51 -19.06 8.93
N THR A 120 1.57 -18.16 8.64
CA THR A 120 1.65 -17.29 7.46
C THR A 120 1.77 -15.84 7.85
N VAL A 121 0.63 -15.14 8.04
CA VAL A 121 0.63 -13.71 8.35
C VAL A 121 1.24 -13.42 9.72
N GLN A 122 1.06 -14.30 10.72
CA GLN A 122 1.61 -14.10 12.06
C GLN A 122 3.14 -14.15 12.09
N GLU A 123 3.78 -14.95 11.25
CA GLU A 123 5.25 -14.93 11.11
C GLU A 123 5.71 -13.64 10.42
N THR A 124 5.00 -13.24 9.37
CA THR A 124 5.32 -12.04 8.60
C THR A 124 5.11 -10.77 9.42
N ILE A 125 3.99 -10.66 10.16
CA ILE A 125 3.67 -9.45 10.93
C ILE A 125 4.65 -9.20 12.09
N ARG A 126 5.36 -10.22 12.58
CA ARG A 126 6.41 -10.06 13.59
C ARG A 126 7.59 -9.20 13.14
N HIS A 127 7.73 -9.01 11.84
CA HIS A 127 8.73 -8.12 11.26
C HIS A 127 8.32 -6.65 11.27
N PHE A 128 7.14 -6.34 11.82
CA PHE A 128 6.59 -4.99 11.82
C PHE A 128 6.08 -4.57 13.19
N ILE A 129 6.19 -3.27 13.47
CA ILE A 129 5.44 -2.60 14.54
C ILE A 129 4.13 -2.09 13.93
N ILE A 130 3.01 -2.33 14.59
CA ILE A 130 1.72 -1.79 14.20
C ILE A 130 1.49 -0.49 14.95
N HIS A 131 1.60 0.65 14.26
CA HIS A 131 1.38 1.97 14.84
C HIS A 131 -0.07 2.41 14.87
N HIS A 132 -0.83 1.98 13.87
CA HIS A 132 -2.23 2.34 13.75
C HIS A 132 -3.02 1.19 13.15
N ARG A 133 -4.24 1.01 13.66
CA ARG A 133 -5.18 0.06 13.11
C ARG A 133 -6.59 0.58 13.38
N ALA A 134 -7.35 0.83 12.33
CA ALA A 134 -8.72 1.32 12.44
C ALA A 134 -9.62 0.70 11.37
N PRO A 135 -10.81 0.22 11.75
CA PRO A 135 -11.80 -0.22 10.77
C PRO A 135 -12.26 0.98 9.94
N MET A 136 -12.46 0.78 8.64
CA MET A 136 -13.15 1.75 7.81
C MET A 136 -14.65 1.72 8.12
N GLN A 137 -15.23 2.91 8.33
CA GLN A 137 -16.66 3.06 8.60
C GLN A 137 -17.51 2.94 7.33
N GLU A 138 -16.92 3.21 6.16
CA GLU A 138 -17.59 3.14 4.87
C GLU A 138 -17.40 1.74 4.26
N LEU A 139 -18.53 1.14 3.86
CA LEU A 139 -18.54 -0.06 3.05
C LEU A 139 -18.17 0.32 1.61
N PHE A 140 -17.32 -0.48 0.98
CA PHE A 140 -17.13 -0.35 -0.47
C PHE A 140 -18.46 -0.54 -1.18
N LEU A 141 -18.86 0.44 -2.00
CA LEU A 141 -20.17 0.49 -2.68
C LEU A 141 -20.49 -0.76 -3.53
N ARG A 142 -19.50 -1.58 -3.84
CA ARG A 142 -19.66 -2.78 -4.70
C ARG A 142 -19.41 -4.11 -3.99
N THR A 143 -18.94 -4.10 -2.74
CA THR A 143 -18.66 -5.33 -1.99
C THR A 143 -19.06 -5.14 -0.53
N ASN A 144 -19.67 -6.15 0.09
CA ASN A 144 -19.94 -6.18 1.53
C ASN A 144 -18.67 -6.41 2.38
N CYS A 145 -17.48 -6.22 1.80
CA CYS A 145 -16.23 -6.40 2.51
C CYS A 145 -15.97 -5.21 3.42
N ARG A 146 -15.85 -5.50 4.71
CA ARG A 146 -15.31 -4.54 5.67
C ARG A 146 -13.80 -4.48 5.51
N ALA A 147 -13.24 -3.29 5.56
CA ALA A 147 -11.81 -3.07 5.50
C ALA A 147 -11.27 -2.39 6.76
N GLU A 148 -9.97 -2.46 6.95
CA GLU A 148 -9.25 -1.72 7.99
C GLU A 148 -8.01 -1.05 7.40
N ILE A 149 -7.68 0.13 7.91
CA ILE A 149 -6.42 0.80 7.60
C ILE A 149 -5.41 0.40 8.65
N VAL A 150 -4.23 -0.02 8.19
CA VAL A 150 -3.13 -0.42 9.07
C VAL A 150 -1.89 0.38 8.70
N VAL A 151 -1.17 0.91 9.71
CA VAL A 151 0.14 1.54 9.56
C VAL A 151 1.17 0.63 10.21
N LEU A 152 2.13 0.21 9.41
CA LEU A 152 3.22 -0.68 9.78
C LEU A 152 4.56 0.04 9.67
N GLU A 153 5.47 -0.25 10.60
CA GLU A 153 6.88 0.12 10.52
C GLU A 153 7.71 -1.17 10.49
N ARG A 154 8.66 -1.25 9.58
CA ARG A 154 9.57 -2.40 9.45
C ARG A 154 10.59 -2.39 10.61
N LEU A 155 10.69 -3.50 11.37
CA LEU A 155 11.68 -3.73 12.42
C LEU A 155 13.09 -3.91 11.88
#